data_d526b741e857a58aa1aa8b038b1c5382
#
_entry.id   d526b741e857a58aa1aa8b038b1c5382
#
_cell.length_a   1.000
_cell.length_b   1.000
_cell.length_c   1.000
_cell.angle_alpha   90.00
_cell.angle_beta   90.00
_cell.angle_gamma   90.00
#
_symmetry.space_group_name_H-M   'P 1'
#
loop_
_entity.id
_entity.type
_entity.pdbx_description
1 polymer ?
#
loop_
_entity_poly.entity_id
_entity_poly.type
_entity_poly.pdbx_seq_one_letter_code
_entity_poly.pdbx_strand_id
1 'polypeptide(L)'
;MDNKTVVVLGGGMGGSSVANHLRCRMGRKHDVLLLDKMGSHVFWLALFWIQVGLREPKAITKDLGRLLKRGIDVARGEVSCIDAATTCAKVDGKKIGTDYLVVPLGADLAPGNVPGFDEAGHNLYSPEGSISKMALRRPTIFL
;
A
#
# COMPACT_ATOMS: atom_id res chain seq x y z
N MET A 1 -31.82 0.25 -9.72
CA MET A 1 -30.46 0.83 -9.86
C MET A 1 -29.52 -0.35 -10.06
N ASP A 2 -28.79 -0.35 -11.15
CA ASP A 2 -27.87 -1.44 -11.48
C ASP A 2 -26.71 -1.46 -10.48
N ASN A 3 -26.23 -2.66 -10.16
CA ASN A 3 -25.05 -2.85 -9.36
C ASN A 3 -23.84 -2.26 -10.10
N LYS A 4 -23.02 -1.46 -9.43
CA LYS A 4 -21.82 -0.84 -9.97
C LYS A 4 -20.60 -1.41 -9.25
N THR A 5 -19.52 -1.59 -10.01
CA THR A 5 -18.25 -2.07 -9.48
C THR A 5 -17.24 -0.93 -9.46
N VAL A 6 -16.63 -0.71 -8.30
CA VAL A 6 -15.51 0.22 -8.12
C VAL A 6 -14.26 -0.58 -7.82
N VAL A 7 -13.23 -0.42 -8.64
CA VAL A 7 -11.92 -1.02 -8.41
C VAL A 7 -10.95 0.04 -7.90
N VAL A 8 -10.28 -0.26 -6.79
CA VAL A 8 -9.27 0.59 -6.14
C VAL A 8 -7.91 -0.10 -6.28
N LEU A 9 -6.97 0.53 -6.99
CA LEU A 9 -5.65 0.00 -7.26
C LEU A 9 -4.63 0.49 -6.23
N GLY A 10 -4.24 -0.36 -5.31
CA GLY A 10 -3.28 -0.07 -4.24
C GLY A 10 -3.92 0.00 -2.86
N GLY A 11 -3.39 -0.81 -1.92
CA GLY A 11 -3.86 -0.95 -0.54
C GLY A 11 -3.13 -0.06 0.48
N GLY A 12 -2.39 0.93 0.01
CA GLY A 12 -1.74 1.93 0.86
C GLY A 12 -2.73 2.80 1.62
N MET A 13 -2.26 3.88 2.25
CA MET A 13 -3.11 4.79 3.05
C MET A 13 -4.28 5.36 2.22
N GLY A 14 -4.00 5.84 1.00
CA GLY A 14 -5.02 6.40 0.12
C GLY A 14 -6.07 5.37 -0.27
N GLY A 15 -5.64 4.21 -0.78
CA GLY A 15 -6.55 3.16 -1.25
C GLY A 15 -7.39 2.55 -0.17
N SER A 16 -6.80 2.19 0.97
CA SER A 16 -7.54 1.66 2.11
C SER A 16 -8.56 2.67 2.66
N SER A 17 -8.20 3.96 2.70
CA SER A 17 -9.11 5.03 3.13
C SER A 17 -10.27 5.21 2.16
N VAL A 18 -10.00 5.27 0.86
CA VAL A 18 -11.03 5.42 -0.18
C VAL A 18 -11.96 4.21 -0.17
N ALA A 19 -11.43 2.98 -0.15
CA ALA A 19 -12.25 1.77 -0.15
C ALA A 19 -13.20 1.72 1.07
N ASN A 20 -12.71 2.05 2.28
CA ASN A 20 -13.54 2.14 3.47
C ASN A 20 -14.61 3.23 3.33
N HIS A 21 -14.25 4.40 2.82
CA HIS A 21 -15.17 5.52 2.66
C HIS A 21 -16.28 5.20 1.65
N LEU A 22 -15.91 4.61 0.52
CA LEU A 22 -16.87 4.14 -0.49
C LEU A 22 -17.83 3.12 0.12
N ARG A 23 -17.33 2.11 0.84
CA ARG A 23 -18.18 1.10 1.46
C ARG A 23 -19.15 1.71 2.49
N CYS A 24 -18.68 2.67 3.28
CA CYS A 24 -19.54 3.35 4.25
C CYS A 24 -20.67 4.15 3.57
N ARG A 25 -20.37 4.81 2.44
CA ARG A 25 -21.34 5.65 1.73
C ARG A 25 -22.27 4.90 0.81
N MET A 26 -21.76 3.91 0.11
CA MET A 26 -22.50 3.13 -0.89
C MET A 26 -23.26 1.94 -0.28
N GLY A 27 -23.00 1.62 0.98
CA GLY A 27 -23.56 0.42 1.62
C GLY A 27 -23.14 -0.84 0.88
N ARG A 28 -24.04 -1.82 0.75
CA ARG A 28 -23.80 -3.09 0.03
C ARG A 28 -24.47 -3.13 -1.35
N LYS A 29 -24.92 -2.00 -1.86
CA LYS A 29 -25.59 -1.93 -3.17
C LYS A 29 -24.66 -2.03 -4.35
N HIS A 30 -23.37 -1.77 -4.12
CA HIS A 30 -22.34 -1.73 -5.15
C HIS A 30 -21.12 -2.51 -4.68
N ASP A 31 -20.31 -3.02 -5.61
CA ASP A 31 -19.13 -3.78 -5.29
C ASP A 31 -17.90 -2.87 -5.19
N VAL A 32 -17.08 -3.10 -4.17
CA VAL A 32 -15.79 -2.41 -3.98
C VAL A 32 -14.72 -3.47 -3.91
N LEU A 33 -13.84 -3.48 -4.91
CA LEU A 33 -12.68 -4.36 -4.99
C LEU A 33 -11.40 -3.56 -4.77
N LEU A 34 -10.62 -3.94 -3.78
CA LEU A 34 -9.28 -3.43 -3.54
C LEU A 34 -8.24 -4.40 -4.09
N LEU A 35 -7.42 -3.93 -5.02
CA LEU A 35 -6.30 -4.68 -5.58
C LEU A 35 -4.99 -4.16 -5.01
N ASP A 36 -4.15 -5.06 -4.50
CA ASP A 36 -2.86 -4.68 -3.94
C ASP A 36 -1.80 -5.75 -4.21
N LYS A 37 -0.59 -5.31 -4.53
CA LYS A 37 0.54 -6.20 -4.86
C LYS A 37 0.98 -7.03 -3.65
N MET A 38 1.05 -6.42 -2.47
CA MET A 38 1.58 -7.05 -1.26
C MET A 38 0.50 -7.72 -0.41
N GLY A 39 -0.75 -7.27 -0.51
CA GLY A 39 -1.86 -7.73 0.33
C GLY A 39 -1.74 -7.27 1.79
N SER A 40 -0.85 -6.32 2.07
CA SER A 40 -0.63 -5.78 3.40
C SER A 40 -0.51 -4.26 3.38
N HIS A 41 -1.06 -3.63 4.40
CA HIS A 41 -0.98 -2.20 4.63
C HIS A 41 0.10 -1.88 5.66
N VAL A 42 1.06 -1.05 5.30
CA VAL A 42 2.08 -0.50 6.21
C VAL A 42 1.67 0.91 6.61
N PHE A 43 1.64 1.18 7.91
CA PHE A 43 1.40 2.53 8.42
C PHE A 43 2.70 3.33 8.40
N TRP A 44 2.99 3.97 7.29
CA TRP A 44 4.25 4.65 6.99
C TRP A 44 4.65 5.71 8.01
N LEU A 45 3.71 6.42 8.60
CA LEU A 45 4.00 7.42 9.65
C LEU A 45 4.65 6.80 10.89
N ALA A 46 4.49 5.50 11.10
CA ALA A 46 5.07 4.78 12.22
C ALA A 46 6.49 4.23 11.97
N LEU A 47 7.06 4.44 10.79
CA LEU A 47 8.42 4.01 10.46
C LEU A 47 9.46 4.64 11.39
N PHE A 48 9.27 5.88 11.81
CA PHE A 48 10.14 6.54 12.78
C PHE A 48 10.24 5.78 14.12
N TRP A 49 9.16 5.14 14.56
CA TRP A 49 9.18 4.35 15.79
C TRP A 49 10.01 3.08 15.67
N ILE A 50 10.10 2.50 14.46
CA ILE A 50 11.00 1.38 14.20
C ILE A 50 12.45 1.87 14.28
N GLN A 51 12.76 3.01 13.65
CA GLN A 51 14.11 3.57 13.61
C GLN A 51 14.69 3.86 15.00
N VAL A 52 13.83 4.25 15.94
CA VAL A 52 14.21 4.50 17.34
C VAL A 52 14.01 3.29 18.26
N GLY A 53 13.60 2.13 17.72
CA GLY A 53 13.42 0.89 18.47
C GLY A 53 12.18 0.83 19.36
N LEU A 54 11.23 1.74 19.18
CA LEU A 54 9.99 1.79 19.97
C LEU A 54 8.91 0.83 19.46
N ARG A 55 8.99 0.38 18.21
CA ARG A 55 8.04 -0.56 17.62
C ARG A 55 8.73 -1.54 16.67
N GLU A 56 8.15 -2.72 16.59
CA GLU A 56 8.52 -3.72 15.58
C GLU A 56 7.73 -3.53 14.28
N PRO A 57 8.26 -3.95 13.13
CA PRO A 57 7.60 -3.85 11.82
C PRO A 57 6.20 -4.47 11.79
N LYS A 58 6.02 -5.61 12.47
CA LYS A 58 4.72 -6.30 12.57
C LYS A 58 3.63 -5.46 13.24
N ALA A 59 4.00 -4.57 14.15
CA ALA A 59 3.05 -3.71 14.85
C ALA A 59 2.43 -2.66 13.95
N ILE A 60 3.15 -2.22 12.90
CA ILE A 60 2.72 -1.19 11.96
C ILE A 60 2.20 -1.77 10.63
N THR A 61 2.27 -3.09 10.45
CA THR A 61 1.79 -3.78 9.25
C THR A 61 0.48 -4.50 9.56
N LYS A 62 -0.49 -4.36 8.67
CA LYS A 62 -1.82 -5.01 8.81
C LYS A 62 -2.20 -5.70 7.51
N ASP A 63 -2.75 -6.91 7.62
CA ASP A 63 -3.32 -7.65 6.51
C ASP A 63 -4.55 -6.92 5.94
N LEU A 64 -4.58 -6.69 4.64
CA LEU A 64 -5.70 -6.08 3.93
C LEU A 64 -6.93 -7.00 3.89
N GLY A 65 -6.78 -8.31 4.02
CA GLY A 65 -7.89 -9.25 4.13
C GLY A 65 -8.87 -8.93 5.26
N ARG A 66 -8.46 -8.12 6.25
CA ARG A 66 -9.38 -7.61 7.28
C ARG A 66 -10.52 -6.77 6.72
N LEU A 67 -10.35 -6.18 5.54
CA LEU A 67 -11.37 -5.37 4.88
C LEU A 67 -12.54 -6.22 4.36
N LEU A 68 -12.33 -7.53 4.12
CA LEU A 68 -13.39 -8.47 3.75
C LEU A 68 -14.53 -8.47 4.76
N LYS A 69 -14.22 -8.37 6.05
CA LYS A 69 -15.22 -8.30 7.12
C LYS A 69 -16.12 -7.06 7.02
N ARG A 70 -15.65 -6.04 6.32
CA ARG A 70 -16.39 -4.80 6.05
C ARG A 70 -17.15 -4.85 4.74
N GLY A 71 -17.05 -5.95 3.98
CA GLY A 71 -17.70 -6.13 2.68
C GLY A 71 -16.91 -5.46 1.54
N ILE A 72 -15.61 -5.23 1.70
CA ILE A 72 -14.69 -4.80 0.65
C ILE A 72 -13.98 -6.05 0.18
N ASP A 73 -14.10 -6.40 -1.10
CA ASP A 73 -13.34 -7.49 -1.68
C ASP A 73 -11.87 -7.10 -1.82
N VAL A 74 -10.99 -8.02 -1.50
CA VAL A 74 -9.54 -7.79 -1.58
C VAL A 74 -8.93 -8.87 -2.46
N ALA A 75 -8.23 -8.45 -3.50
CA ALA A 75 -7.47 -9.34 -4.36
C ALA A 75 -6.00 -8.91 -4.39
N ARG A 76 -5.13 -9.91 -4.50
CA ARG A 76 -3.69 -9.70 -4.64
C ARG A 76 -3.33 -9.74 -6.11
N GLY A 77 -2.52 -8.78 -6.57
CA GLY A 77 -2.06 -8.74 -7.95
C GLY A 77 -1.28 -7.47 -8.27
N GLU A 78 -0.40 -7.58 -9.26
CA GLU A 78 0.43 -6.48 -9.73
C GLU A 78 -0.19 -5.80 -10.95
N VAL A 79 -0.42 -4.49 -10.84
CA VAL A 79 -0.94 -3.69 -11.94
C VAL A 79 0.18 -3.38 -12.92
N SER A 80 0.05 -3.85 -14.15
CA SER A 80 1.05 -3.62 -15.21
C SER A 80 0.65 -2.53 -16.20
N CYS A 81 -0.64 -2.23 -16.34
CA CYS A 81 -1.15 -1.22 -17.26
C CYS A 81 -2.52 -0.71 -16.81
N ILE A 82 -2.77 0.56 -17.06
CA ILE A 82 -4.06 1.21 -16.82
C ILE A 82 -4.52 1.87 -18.11
N ASP A 83 -5.73 1.53 -18.54
CA ASP A 83 -6.41 2.16 -19.66
C ASP A 83 -7.55 3.03 -19.11
N ALA A 84 -7.31 4.32 -19.03
CA ALA A 84 -8.27 5.28 -18.50
C ALA A 84 -9.48 5.48 -19.44
N ALA A 85 -9.31 5.27 -20.74
CA ALA A 85 -10.39 5.46 -21.72
C ALA A 85 -11.46 4.35 -21.59
N THR A 86 -11.04 3.13 -21.26
CA THR A 86 -11.94 1.99 -21.09
C THR A 86 -12.18 1.60 -19.63
N THR A 87 -11.70 2.41 -18.68
CA THR A 87 -11.76 2.12 -17.22
C THR A 87 -11.32 0.70 -16.89
N CYS A 88 -10.18 0.30 -17.45
CA CYS A 88 -9.63 -1.04 -17.29
C CYS A 88 -8.22 -1.00 -16.70
N ALA A 89 -7.90 -2.03 -15.93
CA ALA A 89 -6.53 -2.30 -15.49
C ALA A 89 -6.09 -3.70 -15.91
N LYS A 90 -4.81 -3.85 -16.26
CA LYS A 90 -4.19 -5.16 -16.48
C LYS A 90 -3.47 -5.57 -15.22
N VAL A 91 -3.91 -6.66 -14.60
CA VAL A 91 -3.40 -7.18 -13.33
C VAL A 91 -2.96 -8.63 -13.55
N ASP A 92 -1.70 -8.94 -13.29
CA ASP A 92 -1.09 -10.25 -13.54
C ASP A 92 -1.41 -10.80 -14.94
N GLY A 93 -1.35 -9.92 -15.95
CA GLY A 93 -1.66 -10.28 -17.35
C GLY A 93 -3.14 -10.33 -17.72
N LYS A 94 -4.06 -10.28 -16.75
CA LYS A 94 -5.52 -10.31 -16.98
C LYS A 94 -6.11 -8.91 -17.00
N LYS A 95 -7.04 -8.67 -17.93
CA LYS A 95 -7.77 -7.41 -18.02
C LYS A 95 -8.95 -7.41 -17.03
N ILE A 96 -9.01 -6.39 -16.18
CA ILE A 96 -10.12 -6.17 -15.24
C ILE A 96 -10.81 -4.88 -15.65
N GLY A 97 -12.03 -5.01 -16.12
CA GLY A 97 -12.91 -3.88 -16.44
C GLY A 97 -13.79 -3.52 -15.25
N THR A 98 -14.16 -2.25 -15.14
CA THR A 98 -14.93 -1.73 -14.01
C THR A 98 -15.74 -0.51 -14.42
N ASP A 99 -16.78 -0.17 -13.65
CA ASP A 99 -17.54 1.08 -13.87
C ASP A 99 -16.72 2.32 -13.41
N TYR A 100 -15.97 2.18 -12.32
CA TYR A 100 -15.13 3.26 -11.77
C TYR A 100 -13.78 2.71 -11.32
N LEU A 101 -12.73 3.38 -11.73
CA LEU A 101 -11.35 3.03 -11.39
C LEU A 101 -10.74 4.14 -10.53
N VAL A 102 -10.25 3.77 -9.34
CA VAL A 102 -9.53 4.67 -8.43
C VAL A 102 -8.07 4.21 -8.39
N VAL A 103 -7.15 5.15 -8.58
CA VAL A 103 -5.72 4.85 -8.81
C VAL A 103 -4.83 5.46 -7.70
N PRO A 104 -4.88 4.98 -6.46
CA PRO A 104 -4.05 5.44 -5.36
C PRO A 104 -2.76 4.61 -5.24
N LEU A 105 -2.03 4.42 -6.32
CA LEU A 105 -0.82 3.57 -6.37
C LEU A 105 0.35 4.14 -5.53
N GLY A 106 0.27 5.42 -5.16
CA GLY A 106 1.33 6.08 -4.40
C GLY A 106 2.51 6.50 -5.26
N ALA A 107 3.67 6.59 -4.63
CA ALA A 107 4.93 6.92 -5.26
C ALA A 107 6.02 5.97 -4.77
N ASP A 108 7.06 5.81 -5.57
CA ASP A 108 8.25 5.07 -5.21
C ASP A 108 9.45 6.02 -5.06
N LEU A 109 10.48 5.56 -4.38
CA LEU A 109 11.71 6.32 -4.22
C LEU A 109 12.60 6.13 -5.45
N ALA A 110 13.27 7.21 -5.86
CA ALA A 110 14.24 7.19 -6.94
C ALA A 110 15.65 7.62 -6.42
N PRO A 111 16.27 6.81 -5.56
CA PRO A 111 17.57 7.16 -4.92
C PRO A 111 18.68 7.37 -5.93
N GLY A 112 18.69 6.63 -7.04
CA GLY A 112 19.67 6.78 -8.11
C GLY A 112 19.71 8.16 -8.78
N ASN A 113 18.71 9.02 -8.55
CA ASN A 113 18.71 10.40 -9.02
C ASN A 113 19.57 11.34 -8.15
N VAL A 114 20.05 10.86 -7.00
CA VAL A 114 20.90 11.62 -6.07
C VAL A 114 22.33 11.04 -6.08
N PRO A 115 23.32 11.73 -6.64
CA PRO A 115 24.69 11.24 -6.65
C PRO A 115 25.20 10.91 -5.26
N GLY A 116 25.82 9.74 -5.08
CA GLY A 116 26.39 9.27 -3.81
C GLY A 116 25.36 8.76 -2.80
N PHE A 117 24.06 8.68 -3.18
CA PHE A 117 23.04 8.18 -2.25
C PHE A 117 23.21 6.68 -1.94
N ASP A 118 23.57 5.90 -2.94
CA ASP A 118 23.70 4.44 -2.78
C ASP A 118 24.90 4.06 -1.88
N GLU A 119 25.93 4.91 -1.81
CA GLU A 119 27.12 4.68 -0.97
C GLU A 119 26.93 5.20 0.47
N ALA A 120 26.23 6.31 0.66
CA ALA A 120 26.16 7.01 1.95
C ALA A 120 24.73 7.24 2.45
N GLY A 121 23.73 7.09 1.60
CA GLY A 121 22.34 7.33 1.93
C GLY A 121 21.72 6.19 2.75
N HIS A 122 20.65 6.55 3.48
CA HIS A 122 19.82 5.58 4.18
C HIS A 122 18.37 5.75 3.79
N ASN A 123 17.76 4.70 3.27
CA ASN A 123 16.32 4.71 3.01
C ASN A 123 15.54 4.56 4.33
N LEU A 124 14.93 5.66 4.78
CA LEU A 124 14.09 5.68 5.97
C LEU A 124 12.60 5.51 5.63
N TYR A 125 12.27 5.38 4.36
CA TYR A 125 10.91 5.30 3.84
C TYR A 125 10.49 3.86 3.49
N SER A 126 11.13 2.88 4.12
CA SER A 126 10.72 1.48 4.05
C SER A 126 10.92 0.79 5.40
N PRO A 127 10.17 -0.28 5.71
CA PRO A 127 10.39 -1.08 6.91
C PRO A 127 11.83 -1.62 7.00
N GLU A 128 12.35 -2.12 5.88
CA GLU A 128 13.70 -2.69 5.77
C GLU A 128 14.78 -1.64 6.04
N GLY A 129 14.67 -0.48 5.41
CA GLY A 129 15.58 0.65 5.63
C GLY A 129 15.51 1.19 7.06
N SER A 130 14.32 1.20 7.66
CA SER A 130 14.13 1.60 9.06
C SER A 130 14.77 0.62 10.03
N ILE A 131 14.71 -0.69 9.76
CA ILE A 131 15.38 -1.74 10.54
C ILE A 131 16.90 -1.62 10.43
N SER A 132 17.42 -1.43 9.22
CA SER A 132 18.85 -1.22 8.98
C SER A 132 19.38 -0.03 9.78
N LYS A 133 18.65 1.08 9.80
CA LYS A 133 19.03 2.26 10.60
C LYS A 133 18.99 2.02 12.09
N MET A 134 18.02 1.24 12.59
CA MET A 134 17.96 0.84 13.99
C MET A 134 19.21 0.03 14.39
N ALA A 135 19.66 -0.89 13.54
CA ALA A 135 20.85 -1.70 13.78
C ALA A 135 22.12 -0.85 13.91
N LEU A 136 22.24 0.24 13.12
CA LEU A 136 23.36 1.18 13.19
C LEU A 136 23.36 2.03 14.48
N ARG A 137 22.22 2.17 15.14
CA ARG A 137 22.08 2.95 16.40
C ARG A 137 22.35 2.16 17.67
N ARG A 138 22.59 0.85 17.61
CA ARG A 138 23.02 0.10 18.80
C ARG A 138 24.41 0.62 19.20
N PRO A 139 24.56 1.43 20.25
CA PRO A 139 25.88 1.77 20.75
C PRO A 139 26.51 0.46 21.20
N THR A 140 27.71 0.17 20.72
CA THR A 140 28.58 -0.77 21.39
C THR A 140 28.89 -0.13 22.74
N ILE A 141 28.12 -0.47 23.77
CA ILE A 141 28.46 -0.12 25.13
C ILE A 141 29.67 -1.00 25.43
N PHE A 142 30.87 -0.42 25.32
CA PHE A 142 32.04 -1.00 25.93
C PHE A 142 31.85 -0.84 27.44
N LEU A 143 31.56 -1.96 28.13
CA LEU A 143 31.76 -2.11 29.57
C LEU A 143 33.24 -2.35 29.84
#